data_06a1bba86604e38ae1636296f9320394
#
_entry.id   06a1bba86604e38ae1636296f9320394
#
_cell.length_a   1.000
_cell.length_b   1.000
_cell.length_c   1.000
_cell.angle_alpha   90.00
_cell.angle_beta   90.00
_cell.angle_gamma   90.00
#
_symmetry.space_group_name_H-M   'P 1'
#
loop_
_entity.id
_entity.type
_entity.pdbx_description
1 polymer ?
#
loop_
_entity_poly.entity_id
_entity_poly.type
_entity_poly.pdbx_seq_one_letter_code
_entity_poly.pdbx_strand_id
1 'polypeptide(L)'
;MSESNLTPYVLALLNGDPVKGKTKLVLLTFLIAKDIIQDSVDFKFFPHMFGPYSSVVAKQFNSLIDQGHVVFSKSGNTFLFKLTESGQELFKQCDQDKEITKKIQILKKTTAKHRVKDMLDIIWAKYPEYMINAWGY
;
A
#
# COMPACT_ATOMS: atom_id res chain seq x y z
N MET A 1 -18.83 -3.58 -1.32
CA MET A 1 -18.68 -3.25 -0.08
C MET A 1 -17.32 -3.33 0.43
N SER A 2 -16.74 -4.50 0.64
CA SER A 2 -15.42 -4.56 1.26
C SER A 2 -14.37 -3.80 0.45
N GLU A 3 -14.44 -3.83 -0.87
CA GLU A 3 -13.45 -3.17 -1.71
C GLU A 3 -13.49 -1.65 -1.57
N SER A 4 -14.68 -1.08 -1.42
CA SER A 4 -14.80 0.37 -1.28
C SER A 4 -14.21 0.86 0.04
N ASN A 5 -14.10 -0.03 1.04
CA ASN A 5 -13.53 0.34 2.33
C ASN A 5 -12.02 0.53 2.28
N LEU A 6 -11.36 0.02 1.24
CA LEU A 6 -9.91 0.15 1.09
C LEU A 6 -9.50 1.46 0.46
N THR A 7 -10.40 2.08 -0.30
CA THR A 7 -10.07 3.25 -1.11
C THR A 7 -9.43 4.39 -0.33
N PRO A 8 -9.96 4.81 0.84
CA PRO A 8 -9.34 5.93 1.54
C PRO A 8 -7.88 5.66 1.92
N TYR A 9 -7.56 4.41 2.28
CA TYR A 9 -6.21 4.07 2.72
C TYR A 9 -5.22 4.02 1.57
N VAL A 10 -5.65 3.48 0.43
CA VAL A 10 -4.83 3.44 -0.77
C VAL A 10 -4.55 4.85 -1.27
N LEU A 11 -5.57 5.70 -1.29
CA LEU A 11 -5.41 7.08 -1.72
C LEU A 11 -4.51 7.86 -0.75
N ALA A 12 -4.66 7.64 0.55
CA ALA A 12 -3.81 8.29 1.54
C ALA A 12 -2.34 7.90 1.34
N LEU A 13 -2.09 6.63 1.03
CA LEU A 13 -0.72 6.16 0.77
C LEU A 13 -0.11 6.86 -0.45
N LEU A 14 -0.89 7.06 -1.49
CA LEU A 14 -0.40 7.64 -2.74
C LEU A 14 -0.47 9.16 -2.76
N ASN A 15 -1.08 9.78 -1.76
CA ASN A 15 -1.15 11.23 -1.68
C ASN A 15 0.22 11.81 -1.33
N GLY A 16 0.61 12.88 -2.02
CA GLY A 16 1.91 13.51 -1.82
C GLY A 16 2.98 12.83 -2.65
N ASP A 17 4.04 12.39 -2.02
CA ASP A 17 5.18 11.80 -2.73
C ASP A 17 4.81 10.49 -3.41
N PRO A 18 5.33 10.23 -4.62
CA PRO A 18 5.09 8.97 -5.30
C PRO A 18 5.66 7.78 -4.53
N VAL A 19 5.09 6.60 -4.76
CA VAL A 19 5.62 5.35 -4.21
C VAL A 19 6.34 4.59 -5.34
N LYS A 20 7.56 4.14 -5.07
CA LYS A 20 8.39 3.47 -6.05
C LYS A 20 8.27 1.96 -5.89
N GLY A 21 7.77 1.31 -6.94
CA GLY A 21 7.70 -0.14 -7.00
C GLY A 21 6.35 -0.69 -6.57
N LYS A 22 5.82 -1.61 -7.40
CA LYS A 22 4.52 -2.21 -7.14
C LYS A 22 4.56 -3.11 -5.89
N THR A 23 5.63 -3.88 -5.73
CA THR A 23 5.77 -4.75 -4.56
C THR A 23 5.81 -3.93 -3.28
N LYS A 24 6.59 -2.84 -3.29
CA LYS A 24 6.66 -1.96 -2.12
C LYS A 24 5.30 -1.36 -1.80
N LEU A 25 4.53 -1.02 -2.83
CA LEU A 25 3.19 -0.47 -2.66
C LEU A 25 2.29 -1.47 -1.91
N VAL A 26 2.36 -2.74 -2.28
CA VAL A 26 1.58 -3.79 -1.64
C VAL A 26 2.04 -4.00 -0.20
N LEU A 27 3.36 -4.02 0.04
CA LEU A 27 3.90 -4.22 1.39
C LEU A 27 3.56 -3.06 2.31
N LEU A 28 3.58 -1.82 1.81
CA LEU A 28 3.16 -0.67 2.60
C LEU A 28 1.68 -0.78 2.97
N THR A 29 0.84 -1.23 2.04
CA THR A 29 -0.57 -1.42 2.32
C THR A 29 -0.77 -2.49 3.39
N PHE A 30 0.06 -3.55 3.36
CA PHE A 30 0.02 -4.57 4.41
C PHE A 30 0.32 -3.97 5.79
N LEU A 31 1.36 -3.13 5.87
CA LEU A 31 1.71 -2.50 7.15
C LEU A 31 0.63 -1.53 7.61
N ILE A 32 -0.03 -0.84 6.68
CA ILE A 32 -1.18 0.00 7.04
C ILE A 32 -2.26 -0.87 7.69
N ALA A 33 -2.57 -2.02 7.07
CA ALA A 33 -3.60 -2.91 7.59
C ALA A 33 -3.27 -3.42 8.99
N LYS A 34 -2.01 -3.79 9.20
CA LYS A 34 -1.61 -4.45 10.47
C LYS A 34 -1.23 -3.46 11.56
N ASP A 35 -0.43 -2.45 11.22
CA ASP A 35 0.16 -1.56 12.23
C ASP A 35 -0.69 -0.33 12.50
N ILE A 36 -1.44 0.15 11.52
CA ILE A 36 -2.15 1.42 11.65
C ILE A 36 -3.62 1.20 11.96
N ILE A 37 -4.32 0.47 11.11
CA ILE A 37 -5.76 0.25 11.34
C ILE A 37 -6.03 -1.06 12.09
N GLN A 38 -5.01 -1.87 12.30
CA GLN A 38 -5.04 -3.06 13.16
C GLN A 38 -6.19 -3.99 12.81
N ASP A 39 -6.29 -4.29 11.50
CA ASP A 39 -7.28 -5.21 10.93
C ASP A 39 -8.73 -4.78 11.15
N SER A 40 -8.98 -3.50 11.44
CA SER A 40 -10.37 -3.00 11.54
C SER A 40 -11.09 -3.09 10.19
N VAL A 41 -10.32 -3.13 9.08
CA VAL A 41 -10.84 -3.43 7.75
C VAL A 41 -10.05 -4.63 7.23
N ASP A 42 -10.76 -5.61 6.67
CA ASP A 42 -10.12 -6.84 6.20
C ASP A 42 -9.62 -6.66 4.78
N PHE A 43 -8.31 -6.54 4.64
CA PHE A 43 -7.64 -6.41 3.34
C PHE A 43 -7.35 -7.76 2.70
N LYS A 44 -7.63 -8.87 3.38
CA LYS A 44 -7.49 -10.23 2.88
C LYS A 44 -6.08 -10.58 2.43
N PHE A 45 -5.10 -10.18 3.22
CA PHE A 45 -3.71 -10.56 2.97
C PHE A 45 -3.47 -12.03 3.29
N PHE A 46 -2.60 -12.66 2.53
CA PHE A 46 -2.19 -14.04 2.74
C PHE A 46 -0.70 -14.19 2.41
N PRO A 47 -0.03 -15.23 2.95
CA PRO A 47 1.39 -15.46 2.63
C PRO A 47 1.56 -15.89 1.17
N HIS A 48 2.54 -15.28 0.51
CA HIS A 48 2.84 -15.51 -0.91
C HIS A 48 4.35 -15.59 -1.07
N MET A 49 4.82 -15.98 -2.26
CA MET A 49 6.26 -16.14 -2.50
C MET A 49 7.04 -14.81 -2.40
N PHE A 50 6.38 -13.68 -2.53
CA PHE A 50 6.99 -12.36 -2.39
C PHE A 50 6.61 -11.70 -1.06
N GLY A 51 6.18 -12.49 -0.08
CA GLY A 51 5.70 -11.98 1.21
C GLY A 51 4.18 -11.86 1.22
N PRO A 52 3.62 -11.03 2.11
CA PRO A 52 2.17 -10.87 2.15
C PRO A 52 1.63 -10.27 0.86
N TYR A 53 0.50 -10.81 0.41
CA TYR A 53 -0.14 -10.38 -0.83
C TYR A 53 -1.65 -10.36 -0.64
N SER A 54 -2.34 -9.51 -1.39
CA SER A 54 -3.80 -9.46 -1.40
C SER A 54 -4.28 -9.16 -2.81
N SER A 55 -5.08 -10.07 -3.36
CA SER A 55 -5.68 -9.83 -4.67
C SER A 55 -6.72 -8.72 -4.62
N VAL A 56 -7.35 -8.53 -3.47
CA VAL A 56 -8.31 -7.44 -3.28
C VAL A 56 -7.59 -6.10 -3.40
N VAL A 57 -6.43 -5.97 -2.73
CA VAL A 57 -5.62 -4.76 -2.80
C VAL A 57 -5.12 -4.52 -4.23
N ALA A 58 -4.64 -5.57 -4.88
CA ALA A 58 -4.14 -5.46 -6.26
C ALA A 58 -5.26 -4.98 -7.20
N LYS A 59 -6.46 -5.52 -7.05
CA LYS A 59 -7.61 -5.10 -7.86
C LYS A 59 -7.95 -3.63 -7.60
N GLN A 60 -7.85 -3.19 -6.35
CA GLN A 60 -8.14 -1.80 -6.01
C GLN A 60 -7.16 -0.86 -6.71
N PHE A 61 -5.87 -1.18 -6.68
CA PHE A 61 -4.88 -0.38 -7.39
C PHE A 61 -5.15 -0.34 -8.88
N ASN A 62 -5.42 -1.51 -9.48
CA ASN A 62 -5.70 -1.58 -10.92
C ASN A 62 -6.96 -0.79 -11.29
N SER A 63 -7.97 -0.84 -10.46
CA SER A 63 -9.21 -0.09 -10.68
C SER A 63 -8.95 1.41 -10.66
N LEU A 64 -8.16 1.87 -9.70
CA LEU A 64 -7.82 3.30 -9.61
C LEU A 64 -7.01 3.77 -10.81
N ILE A 65 -6.12 2.92 -11.33
CA ILE A 65 -5.37 3.22 -12.53
C ILE A 65 -6.31 3.31 -13.73
N ASP A 66 -7.20 2.32 -13.88
CA ASP A 66 -8.14 2.27 -15.00
C ASP A 66 -9.09 3.48 -15.00
N GLN A 67 -9.46 3.95 -13.82
CA GLN A 67 -10.34 5.11 -13.68
C GLN A 67 -9.61 6.43 -13.81
N GLY A 68 -8.29 6.40 -13.94
CA GLY A 68 -7.50 7.61 -14.12
C GLY A 68 -7.18 8.35 -12.84
N HIS A 69 -7.40 7.73 -11.67
CA HIS A 69 -7.10 8.36 -10.37
C HIS A 69 -5.67 8.14 -9.94
N VAL A 70 -5.01 7.11 -10.46
CA VAL A 70 -3.62 6.79 -10.18
C VAL A 70 -2.90 6.67 -11.52
N VAL A 71 -1.70 7.23 -11.60
CA VAL A 71 -0.87 7.13 -12.79
C VAL A 71 0.48 6.57 -12.38
N PHE A 72 1.10 5.84 -13.29
CA PHE A 72 2.45 5.35 -13.06
C PHE A 72 3.35 5.79 -14.20
N SER A 73 4.63 5.99 -13.87
CA SER A 73 5.66 6.33 -14.85
C SER A 73 6.87 5.47 -14.59
N LYS A 74 7.60 5.16 -15.65
CA LYS A 74 8.78 4.32 -15.52
C LYS A 74 9.92 5.10 -14.87
N SER A 75 10.62 4.46 -13.95
CA SER A 75 11.78 5.04 -13.27
C SER A 75 12.84 3.95 -13.16
N GLY A 76 13.83 3.98 -14.07
CA GLY A 76 14.83 2.90 -14.14
C GLY A 76 14.16 1.58 -14.48
N ASN A 77 14.32 0.59 -13.60
CA ASN A 77 13.76 -0.75 -13.79
C ASN A 77 12.41 -0.94 -13.08
N THR A 78 11.84 0.12 -12.55
CA THR A 78 10.59 0.02 -11.81
C THR A 78 9.66 1.17 -12.19
N PHE A 79 8.56 1.32 -11.46
CA PHE A 79 7.57 2.34 -11.72
C PHE A 79 7.32 3.18 -10.48
N LEU A 80 7.03 4.46 -10.71
CA LEU A 80 6.55 5.37 -9.67
C LEU A 80 5.04 5.49 -9.79
N PHE A 81 4.35 5.36 -8.68
CA PHE A 81 2.89 5.47 -8.61
C PHE A 81 2.51 6.72 -7.84
N LYS A 82 1.58 7.50 -8.39
CA LYS A 82 1.11 8.72 -7.73
C LYS A 82 -0.33 8.98 -8.10
N LEU A 83 -0.98 9.84 -7.31
CA LEU A 83 -2.33 10.29 -7.63
C LEU A 83 -2.29 11.30 -8.77
N THR A 84 -3.30 11.22 -9.63
CA THR A 84 -3.59 12.27 -10.60
C THR A 84 -4.37 13.39 -9.90
N GLU A 85 -4.68 14.45 -10.64
CA GLU A 85 -5.53 15.50 -10.12
C GLU A 85 -6.88 14.95 -9.68
N SER A 86 -7.48 14.08 -10.52
CA SER A 86 -8.76 13.46 -10.16
C SER A 86 -8.61 12.52 -8.95
N GLY A 87 -7.46 11.87 -8.80
CA GLY A 87 -7.18 11.05 -7.63
C GLY A 87 -7.09 11.87 -6.36
N GLN A 88 -6.46 13.03 -6.43
CA GLN A 88 -6.39 13.95 -5.29
C GLN A 88 -7.78 14.44 -4.91
N GLU A 89 -8.61 14.73 -5.89
CA GLU A 89 -9.98 15.16 -5.65
C GLU A 89 -10.80 14.07 -5.00
N LEU A 90 -10.64 12.83 -5.48
CA LEU A 90 -11.32 11.68 -4.89
C LEU A 90 -10.89 11.49 -3.43
N PHE A 91 -9.60 11.65 -3.14
CA PHE A 91 -9.09 11.55 -1.78
C PHE A 91 -9.74 12.59 -0.88
N LYS A 92 -9.89 13.83 -1.35
CA LYS A 92 -10.53 14.88 -0.57
C LYS A 92 -12.00 14.60 -0.28
N GLN A 93 -12.66 13.86 -1.17
CA GLN A 93 -14.06 13.50 -1.00
C GLN A 93 -14.26 12.32 -0.04
N CYS A 94 -13.21 11.56 0.24
CA CYS A 94 -13.30 10.45 1.17
C CYS A 94 -13.45 10.97 2.60
N ASP A 95 -14.25 10.26 3.39
CA ASP A 95 -14.35 10.54 4.82
C ASP A 95 -13.10 10.02 5.49
N GLN A 96 -12.16 10.90 5.79
CA GLN A 96 -10.83 10.55 6.23
C GLN A 96 -10.68 10.73 7.73
N ASP A 97 -10.04 9.74 8.36
CA ASP A 97 -9.57 9.88 9.72
C ASP A 97 -8.19 10.54 9.66
N LYS A 98 -8.09 11.77 10.15
CA LYS A 98 -6.84 12.55 10.07
C LYS A 98 -5.70 11.88 10.81
N GLU A 99 -6.01 11.20 11.90
CA GLU A 99 -5.01 10.49 12.68
C GLU A 99 -4.41 9.35 11.88
N ILE A 100 -5.25 8.58 11.22
CA ILE A 100 -4.81 7.47 10.38
C ILE A 100 -4.00 7.99 9.20
N THR A 101 -4.48 9.04 8.54
CA THR A 101 -3.78 9.64 7.41
C THR A 101 -2.38 10.09 7.81
N LYS A 102 -2.26 10.72 8.98
CA LYS A 102 -0.98 11.16 9.51
C LYS A 102 -0.04 9.98 9.74
N LYS A 103 -0.55 8.90 10.33
CA LYS A 103 0.27 7.70 10.57
C LYS A 103 0.74 7.08 9.26
N ILE A 104 -0.11 7.08 8.23
CA ILE A 104 0.29 6.58 6.91
C ILE A 104 1.43 7.42 6.35
N GLN A 105 1.36 8.74 6.47
CA GLN A 105 2.42 9.61 5.97
C GLN A 105 3.73 9.40 6.75
N ILE A 106 3.65 9.15 8.05
CA ILE A 106 4.83 8.85 8.85
C ILE A 106 5.44 7.52 8.40
N LEU A 107 4.63 6.49 8.21
CA LEU A 107 5.10 5.20 7.69
C LEU A 107 5.82 5.39 6.35
N LYS A 108 5.22 6.18 5.48
CA LYS A 108 5.79 6.44 4.16
C LYS A 108 7.15 7.11 4.26
N LYS A 109 7.29 8.10 5.14
CA LYS A 109 8.55 8.80 5.35
C LYS A 109 9.63 7.89 5.94
N THR A 110 9.27 7.11 6.94
CA THR A 110 10.23 6.25 7.63
C THR A 110 10.72 5.12 6.74
N THR A 111 9.94 4.72 5.74
CA THR A 111 10.32 3.65 4.82
C THR A 111 10.75 4.15 3.45
N ALA A 112 10.89 5.46 3.27
CA ALA A 112 11.14 6.04 1.94
C ALA A 112 12.39 5.46 1.27
N LYS A 113 13.45 5.22 2.05
CA LYS A 113 14.71 4.70 1.52
C LYS A 113 14.81 3.19 1.62
N HIS A 114 13.79 2.51 2.15
CA HIS A 114 13.81 1.06 2.26
C HIS A 114 13.59 0.40 0.92
N ARG A 115 14.40 -0.63 0.64
CA ARG A 115 14.16 -1.52 -0.50
C ARG A 115 13.13 -2.56 -0.11
N VAL A 116 12.65 -3.32 -1.10
CA VAL A 116 11.72 -4.42 -0.82
C VAL A 116 12.29 -5.37 0.22
N LYS A 117 13.58 -5.70 0.09
CA LYS A 117 14.24 -6.60 1.06
C LYS A 117 14.15 -6.06 2.49
N ASP A 118 14.36 -4.76 2.66
CA ASP A 118 14.29 -4.14 3.99
C ASP A 118 12.87 -4.23 4.56
N MET A 119 11.86 -4.02 3.70
CA MET A 119 10.47 -4.14 4.10
C MET A 119 10.14 -5.57 4.52
N LEU A 120 10.61 -6.55 3.75
CA LEU A 120 10.38 -7.95 4.06
C LEU A 120 11.05 -8.36 5.37
N ASP A 121 12.23 -7.82 5.66
CA ASP A 121 12.90 -8.09 6.94
C ASP A 121 12.07 -7.59 8.11
N ILE A 122 11.47 -6.41 7.97
CA ILE A 122 10.59 -5.86 9.02
C ILE A 122 9.38 -6.77 9.21
N ILE A 123 8.78 -7.20 8.12
CA ILE A 123 7.60 -8.06 8.18
C ILE A 123 7.94 -9.41 8.77
N TRP A 124 9.09 -9.98 8.40
CA TRP A 124 9.57 -11.22 8.98
C TRP A 124 9.68 -11.13 10.50
N ALA A 125 10.19 -10.01 10.99
CA ALA A 125 10.36 -9.82 12.44
C ALA A 125 9.03 -9.64 13.17
N LYS A 126 8.06 -8.99 12.54
CA LYS A 126 6.79 -8.63 13.20
C LYS A 126 5.65 -9.59 12.90
N TYR A 127 5.61 -10.12 11.68
CA TYR A 127 4.50 -10.94 11.20
C TYR A 127 5.02 -12.16 10.43
N PRO A 128 5.80 -13.03 11.11
CA PRO A 128 6.45 -14.14 10.41
C PRO A 128 5.47 -15.09 9.74
N GLU A 129 4.23 -15.17 10.21
CA GLU A 129 3.23 -16.05 9.61
C GLU A 129 2.90 -15.66 8.16
N TYR A 130 3.16 -14.41 7.76
CA TYR A 130 2.95 -13.97 6.39
C TYR A 130 4.16 -14.20 5.51
N MET A 131 5.25 -14.74 6.06
CA MET A 131 6.49 -14.97 5.33
C MET A 131 6.76 -16.46 5.08
N ILE A 132 5.84 -17.34 5.48
CA ILE A 132 6.11 -18.79 5.43
C ILE A 132 6.31 -19.31 4.01
N ASN A 133 5.77 -18.61 3.00
CA ASN A 133 5.93 -19.02 1.60
C ASN A 133 6.89 -18.10 0.84
N ALA A 134 7.52 -17.16 1.52
CA ALA A 134 8.36 -16.17 0.85
C ALA A 134 9.72 -16.75 0.49
N TRP A 135 10.18 -16.48 -0.73
CA TRP A 135 11.49 -16.91 -1.17
C TRP A 135 12.58 -16.20 -0.37
N GLY A 136 13.56 -16.99 0.10
CA GLY A 136 14.68 -16.44 0.84
C GLY A 136 14.44 -16.31 2.35
N TYR A 137 13.27 -16.76 2.80
CA TYR A 137 12.92 -16.66 4.24
C TYR A 137 12.46 -17.99 4.82
#